data_de6bddb98206bc1b6a80b21e604c8a80
#
_entry.id   de6bddb98206bc1b6a80b21e604c8a80
#
_cell.length_a   1.000
_cell.length_b   1.000
_cell.length_c   1.000
_cell.angle_alpha   90.00
_cell.angle_beta   90.00
_cell.angle_gamma   90.00
#
_symmetry.space_group_name_H-M   'P 1'
#
loop_
_entity.id
_entity.type
_entity.pdbx_description
1 polymer ?
#
loop_
_entity_poly.entity_id
_entity_poly.type
_entity_poly.pdbx_seq_one_letter_code
_entity_poly.pdbx_strand_id
1 'polypeptide(L)'
;MDKALNYLALAKRGRLVELGEEPVGAITRTGKGYLVVVAKDASDHTWRRAKSFVAGTQQQVLRVPFTKEELGFVVGRTSLAIAAFTDVALALAFVKALPEQEKVKKELEFLEAKSKKMRQRKKEADAHKKNVRFGKKK
;
A
#
# COMPACT_ATOMS: atom_id res chain seq x y z
N MET A 1 16.53 10.70 6.56
CA MET A 1 15.68 10.14 5.48
C MET A 1 14.22 10.46 5.77
N ASP A 2 13.44 10.71 4.74
CA ASP A 2 12.01 10.96 4.89
C ASP A 2 11.30 9.76 5.50
N LYS A 3 10.38 10.03 6.42
CA LYS A 3 9.67 8.97 7.17
C LYS A 3 8.82 8.08 6.25
N ALA A 4 8.16 8.67 5.26
CA ALA A 4 7.37 7.90 4.29
C ALA A 4 8.26 6.95 3.50
N LEU A 5 9.42 7.43 3.05
CA LEU A 5 10.38 6.59 2.32
C LEU A 5 10.90 5.44 3.19
N ASN A 6 11.03 5.65 4.50
CA ASN A 6 11.42 4.57 5.41
C ASN A 6 10.38 3.44 5.40
N TYR A 7 9.10 3.77 5.32
CA TYR A 7 8.05 2.74 5.25
C TYR A 7 8.09 1.98 3.93
N LEU A 8 8.46 2.67 2.83
CA LEU A 8 8.63 1.98 1.54
C LEU A 8 9.82 1.00 1.63
N ALA A 9 10.93 1.42 2.21
CA ALA A 9 12.09 0.56 2.40
C ALA A 9 11.75 -0.66 3.26
N LEU A 10 10.98 -0.44 4.33
CA LEU A 10 10.53 -1.51 5.21
C LEU A 10 9.63 -2.50 4.47
N ALA A 11 8.72 -2.00 3.65
CA ALA A 11 7.83 -2.84 2.85
C ALA A 11 8.63 -3.70 1.87
N LYS A 12 9.68 -3.14 1.26
CA LYS A 12 10.55 -3.89 0.35
C LYS A 12 11.23 -5.04 1.07
N ARG A 13 11.78 -4.78 2.26
CA ARG A 13 12.45 -5.82 3.05
C ARG A 13 11.48 -6.91 3.48
N GLY A 14 10.25 -6.56 3.78
CA GLY A 14 9.22 -7.51 4.19
C GLY A 14 8.48 -8.18 3.05
N ARG A 15 8.82 -7.85 1.81
CA ARG A 15 8.13 -8.35 0.61
C ARG A 15 6.64 -7.98 0.61
N LEU A 16 6.33 -6.77 1.08
CA LEU A 16 4.97 -6.26 1.19
C LEU A 16 4.71 -5.11 0.21
N VAL A 17 5.49 -5.06 -0.86
CA VAL A 17 5.33 -4.08 -1.93
C VAL A 17 5.77 -4.71 -3.26
N GLU A 18 5.03 -4.41 -4.32
CA GLU A 18 5.39 -4.78 -5.68
C GLU A 18 5.99 -3.57 -6.38
N LEU A 19 7.09 -3.76 -7.10
CA LEU A 19 7.86 -2.68 -7.71
C LEU A 19 7.83 -2.80 -9.23
N GLY A 20 7.44 -1.72 -9.90
CA GLY A 20 7.43 -1.66 -11.34
C GLY A 20 6.04 -1.92 -11.94
N GLU A 21 5.88 -1.50 -13.21
CA GLU A 21 4.58 -1.50 -13.86
C GLU A 21 3.95 -2.89 -13.98
N GLU A 22 4.71 -3.88 -14.42
CA GLU A 22 4.17 -5.24 -14.58
C GLU A 22 3.76 -5.89 -13.26
N PRO A 23 4.62 -5.91 -12.22
CA PRO A 23 4.20 -6.48 -10.95
C PRO A 23 3.03 -5.74 -10.32
N VAL A 24 2.99 -4.40 -10.44
CA VAL A 24 1.87 -3.61 -9.93
C VAL A 24 0.57 -3.99 -10.68
N GLY A 25 0.63 -4.08 -12.00
CA GLY A 25 -0.53 -4.51 -12.78
C GLY A 25 -1.02 -5.89 -12.38
N ALA A 26 -0.10 -6.81 -12.13
CA ALA A 26 -0.45 -8.18 -11.73
C ALA A 26 -1.14 -8.20 -10.35
N ILE A 27 -0.58 -7.48 -9.36
CA ILE A 27 -1.14 -7.51 -8.01
C ILE A 27 -2.48 -6.78 -7.92
N THR A 28 -2.66 -5.71 -8.69
CA THR A 28 -3.94 -4.98 -8.70
C THR A 28 -5.06 -5.81 -9.33
N ARG A 29 -4.75 -6.71 -10.24
CA ARG A 29 -5.74 -7.65 -10.80
C ARG A 29 -6.28 -8.61 -9.73
N THR A 30 -5.50 -8.89 -8.69
CA THR A 30 -5.95 -9.74 -7.58
C THR A 30 -6.69 -8.95 -6.50
N GLY A 31 -6.74 -7.62 -6.61
CA GLY A 31 -7.35 -6.76 -5.60
C GLY A 31 -6.48 -6.50 -4.37
N LYS A 32 -5.21 -6.90 -4.40
CA LYS A 32 -4.30 -6.78 -3.25
C LYS A 32 -3.29 -5.66 -3.37
N GLY A 33 -3.41 -4.78 -4.36
CA GLY A 33 -2.59 -3.58 -4.48
C GLY A 33 -3.24 -2.42 -3.72
N TYR A 34 -3.28 -2.48 -2.41
CA TYR A 34 -4.06 -1.56 -1.57
C TYR A 34 -3.73 -0.09 -1.78
N LEU A 35 -2.48 0.23 -2.08
CA LEU A 35 -2.07 1.59 -2.41
C LEU A 35 -1.02 1.54 -3.52
N VAL A 36 -1.37 2.10 -4.66
CA VAL A 36 -0.43 2.28 -5.77
C VAL A 36 0.16 3.68 -5.64
N VAL A 37 1.48 3.78 -5.61
CA VAL A 37 2.19 5.07 -5.53
C VAL A 37 2.93 5.31 -6.83
N VAL A 38 2.88 6.56 -7.32
CA VAL A 38 3.49 6.98 -8.57
C VAL A 38 4.41 8.16 -8.27
N ALA A 39 5.64 8.13 -8.78
CA ALA A 39 6.61 9.20 -8.58
C ALA A 39 6.08 10.52 -9.16
N LYS A 40 6.48 11.64 -8.54
CA LYS A 40 6.02 12.97 -8.99
C LYS A 40 6.50 13.31 -10.40
N ASP A 41 7.62 12.74 -10.83
CA ASP A 41 8.20 12.96 -12.16
C ASP A 41 7.98 11.78 -13.11
N ALA A 42 7.06 10.86 -12.77
CA ALA A 42 6.67 9.79 -13.67
C ALA A 42 5.93 10.37 -14.89
N SER A 43 6.02 9.68 -16.03
CA SER A 43 5.36 10.13 -17.24
C SER A 43 3.83 10.09 -17.12
N ASP A 44 3.15 10.85 -17.97
CA ASP A 44 1.69 10.80 -18.05
C ASP A 44 1.20 9.40 -18.40
N HIS A 45 1.96 8.68 -19.23
CA HIS A 45 1.64 7.28 -19.57
C HIS A 45 1.62 6.41 -18.31
N THR A 46 2.64 6.50 -17.47
CA THR A 46 2.71 5.74 -16.23
C THR A 46 1.56 6.11 -15.28
N TRP A 47 1.26 7.40 -15.18
CA TRP A 47 0.16 7.86 -14.33
C TRP A 47 -1.19 7.32 -14.81
N ARG A 48 -1.43 7.37 -16.13
CA ARG A 48 -2.67 6.81 -16.71
C ARG A 48 -2.77 5.31 -16.51
N ARG A 49 -1.64 4.59 -16.65
CA ARG A 49 -1.61 3.14 -16.39
C ARG A 49 -1.95 2.84 -14.93
N ALA A 50 -1.36 3.58 -14.00
CA ALA A 50 -1.63 3.40 -12.57
C ALA A 50 -3.11 3.59 -12.26
N LYS A 51 -3.71 4.65 -12.81
CA LYS A 51 -5.15 4.90 -12.64
C LYS A 51 -5.99 3.78 -13.22
N SER A 52 -5.60 3.25 -14.39
CA SER A 52 -6.34 2.16 -15.02
C SER A 52 -6.28 0.87 -14.21
N PHE A 53 -5.15 0.61 -13.53
CA PHE A 53 -5.00 -0.59 -12.70
C PHE A 53 -6.00 -0.63 -11.55
N VAL A 54 -6.36 0.51 -11.00
CA VAL A 54 -7.26 0.58 -9.85
C VAL A 54 -8.69 0.97 -10.23
N ALA A 55 -8.93 1.33 -11.48
CA ALA A 55 -10.25 1.76 -11.94
C ALA A 55 -11.31 0.70 -11.67
N GLY A 56 -12.45 1.10 -11.12
CA GLY A 56 -13.54 0.18 -10.79
C GLY A 56 -13.30 -0.68 -9.58
N THR A 57 -12.21 -0.45 -8.83
CA THR A 57 -11.86 -1.20 -7.62
C THR A 57 -11.79 -0.25 -6.42
N GLN A 58 -11.61 -0.83 -5.23
CA GLN A 58 -11.41 -0.05 -4.02
C GLN A 58 -9.92 0.23 -3.74
N GLN A 59 -9.04 -0.20 -4.62
CA GLN A 59 -7.61 0.07 -4.48
C GLN A 59 -7.35 1.55 -4.73
N GLN A 60 -6.40 2.13 -4.00
CA GLN A 60 -6.12 3.55 -4.05
C GLN A 60 -4.88 3.83 -4.90
N VAL A 61 -4.81 5.02 -5.48
CA VAL A 61 -3.65 5.47 -6.26
C VAL A 61 -3.30 6.90 -5.86
N LEU A 62 -2.00 7.16 -5.66
CA LEU A 62 -1.49 8.47 -5.28
C LEU A 62 -0.26 8.82 -6.12
N ARG A 63 -0.17 10.09 -6.53
CA ARG A 63 1.08 10.63 -7.01
C ARG A 63 1.79 11.23 -5.78
N VAL A 64 2.95 10.68 -5.44
CA VAL A 64 3.66 11.04 -4.21
C VAL A 64 4.69 12.15 -4.46
N PRO A 65 5.11 12.89 -3.43
CA PRO A 65 6.03 14.02 -3.62
C PRO A 65 7.50 13.59 -3.68
N PHE A 66 7.76 12.44 -4.25
CA PHE A 66 9.12 11.88 -4.39
C PHE A 66 9.41 11.58 -5.85
N THR A 67 10.66 11.78 -6.25
CA THR A 67 11.11 11.50 -7.62
C THR A 67 11.30 9.99 -7.83
N LYS A 68 11.38 9.58 -9.08
CA LYS A 68 11.73 8.20 -9.44
C LYS A 68 13.06 7.78 -8.82
N GLU A 69 14.01 8.71 -8.77
CA GLU A 69 15.33 8.46 -8.18
C GLU A 69 15.23 8.25 -6.68
N GLU A 70 14.48 9.10 -5.99
CA GLU A 70 14.28 8.98 -4.54
C GLU A 70 13.58 7.67 -4.16
N LEU A 71 12.53 7.31 -4.89
CA LEU A 71 11.85 6.03 -4.65
C LEU A 71 12.76 4.85 -4.92
N GLY A 72 13.50 4.90 -6.03
CA GLY A 72 14.42 3.82 -6.39
C GLY A 72 15.51 3.64 -5.35
N PHE A 73 16.08 4.72 -4.85
CA PHE A 73 17.18 4.68 -3.89
C PHE A 73 16.84 3.82 -2.67
N VAL A 74 15.66 3.98 -2.10
CA VAL A 74 15.29 3.27 -0.86
C VAL A 74 14.96 1.81 -1.06
N VAL A 75 14.77 1.37 -2.30
CA VAL A 75 14.47 -0.03 -2.63
C VAL A 75 15.61 -0.70 -3.40
N GLY A 76 16.77 -0.04 -3.49
CA GLY A 76 17.95 -0.60 -4.16
C GLY A 76 17.90 -0.57 -5.68
N ARG A 77 17.17 0.37 -6.26
CA ARG A 77 17.06 0.55 -7.71
C ARG A 77 17.55 1.93 -8.10
N THR A 78 17.97 2.07 -9.36
CA THR A 78 18.36 3.38 -9.91
C THR A 78 17.15 4.30 -10.02
N SER A 79 16.01 3.74 -10.36
CA SER A 79 14.78 4.48 -10.62
C SER A 79 13.56 3.62 -10.36
N LEU A 80 12.51 4.20 -9.80
CA LEU A 80 11.25 3.51 -9.58
C LEU A 80 10.10 4.50 -9.80
N ALA A 81 9.33 4.28 -10.84
CA ALA A 81 8.23 5.18 -11.20
C ALA A 81 6.89 4.79 -10.54
N ILE A 82 6.70 3.53 -10.22
CA ILE A 82 5.42 3.01 -9.71
C ILE A 82 5.67 1.82 -8.78
N ALA A 83 4.88 1.75 -7.71
CA ALA A 83 4.93 0.64 -6.76
C ALA A 83 3.54 0.44 -6.15
N ALA A 84 3.28 -0.74 -5.61
CA ALA A 84 2.01 -1.02 -4.93
C ALA A 84 2.27 -1.71 -3.61
N PHE A 85 1.77 -1.11 -2.53
CA PHE A 85 1.79 -1.73 -1.21
C PHE A 85 0.78 -2.88 -1.17
N THR A 86 1.20 -4.02 -0.69
CA THR A 86 0.35 -5.20 -0.55
C THR A 86 -0.02 -5.48 0.91
N ASP A 87 0.33 -4.55 1.80
CA ASP A 87 0.00 -4.61 3.21
C ASP A 87 -0.69 -3.31 3.62
N VAL A 88 -1.89 -3.42 4.17
CA VAL A 88 -2.70 -2.26 4.52
C VAL A 88 -2.05 -1.41 5.61
N ALA A 89 -1.46 -2.05 6.63
CA ALA A 89 -0.83 -1.33 7.74
C ALA A 89 0.34 -0.46 7.27
N LEU A 90 1.19 -1.00 6.38
CA LEU A 90 2.31 -0.23 5.82
C LEU A 90 1.84 0.85 4.86
N ALA A 91 0.83 0.57 4.05
CA ALA A 91 0.23 1.58 3.17
C ALA A 91 -0.30 2.75 4.01
N LEU A 92 -1.01 2.45 5.08
CA LEU A 92 -1.55 3.46 5.98
C LEU A 92 -0.43 4.29 6.62
N ALA A 93 0.60 3.63 7.15
CA ALA A 93 1.74 4.30 7.76
C ALA A 93 2.44 5.23 6.76
N PHE A 94 2.61 4.76 5.53
CA PHE A 94 3.20 5.55 4.45
C PHE A 94 2.39 6.83 4.21
N VAL A 95 1.08 6.71 4.04
CA VAL A 95 0.20 7.86 3.77
C VAL A 95 0.19 8.85 4.94
N LYS A 96 0.17 8.35 6.17
CA LYS A 96 0.21 9.21 7.36
C LYS A 96 1.50 10.01 7.46
N ALA A 97 2.58 9.50 6.89
CA ALA A 97 3.88 10.17 6.92
C ALA A 97 4.06 11.18 5.79
N LEU A 98 3.13 11.27 4.84
CA LEU A 98 3.23 12.21 3.73
C LEU A 98 2.93 13.64 4.18
N PRO A 99 3.58 14.66 3.56
CA PRO A 99 3.20 16.04 3.77
C PRO A 99 1.84 16.32 3.13
N GLU A 100 1.26 17.50 3.42
CA GLU A 100 0.01 17.94 2.79
C GLU A 100 -1.13 16.92 2.94
N GLN A 101 -1.45 16.61 4.19
CA GLN A 101 -2.46 15.59 4.52
C GLN A 101 -3.83 15.84 3.87
N GLU A 102 -4.19 17.10 3.58
CA GLU A 102 -5.44 17.42 2.92
C GLU A 102 -5.56 16.79 1.54
N LYS A 103 -4.44 16.65 0.83
CA LYS A 103 -4.42 16.08 -0.53
C LYS A 103 -4.62 14.57 -0.53
N VAL A 104 -4.37 13.91 0.60
CA VAL A 104 -4.45 12.44 0.71
C VAL A 104 -5.55 12.00 1.68
N LYS A 105 -6.42 12.91 2.07
CA LYS A 105 -7.47 12.65 3.05
C LYS A 105 -8.37 11.47 2.67
N LYS A 106 -8.78 11.41 1.42
CA LYS A 106 -9.64 10.34 0.91
C LYS A 106 -8.96 8.97 1.04
N GLU A 107 -7.71 8.89 0.59
CA GLU A 107 -6.92 7.66 0.64
C GLU A 107 -6.63 7.26 2.08
N LEU A 108 -6.32 8.25 2.93
CA LEU A 108 -6.06 8.02 4.34
C LEU A 108 -7.30 7.45 5.03
N GLU A 109 -8.46 8.04 4.82
CA GLU A 109 -9.72 7.57 5.41
C GLU A 109 -10.04 6.15 4.97
N PHE A 110 -9.87 5.85 3.68
CA PHE A 110 -10.10 4.51 3.16
C PHE A 110 -9.18 3.49 3.83
N LEU A 111 -7.88 3.79 3.90
CA LEU A 111 -6.90 2.88 4.48
C LEU A 111 -7.09 2.69 5.99
N GLU A 112 -7.48 3.75 6.70
CA GLU A 112 -7.80 3.64 8.13
C GLU A 112 -8.98 2.71 8.36
N ALA A 113 -10.05 2.88 7.58
CA ALA A 113 -11.23 2.03 7.68
C ALA A 113 -10.89 0.58 7.34
N LYS A 114 -10.10 0.36 6.29
CA LYS A 114 -9.68 -0.97 5.86
C LYS A 114 -8.79 -1.64 6.92
N SER A 115 -7.85 -0.90 7.48
CA SER A 115 -6.95 -1.38 8.53
C SER A 115 -7.75 -1.79 9.78
N LYS A 116 -8.69 -0.96 10.20
CA LYS A 116 -9.55 -1.24 11.34
C LYS A 116 -10.38 -2.51 11.12
N LYS A 117 -10.95 -2.64 9.93
CA LYS A 117 -11.75 -3.81 9.55
C LYS A 117 -10.92 -5.08 9.57
N MET A 118 -9.71 -5.04 9.06
CA MET A 118 -8.82 -6.20 9.05
C MET A 118 -8.37 -6.59 10.44
N ARG A 119 -8.09 -5.62 11.33
CA ARG A 119 -7.76 -5.89 12.72
C ARG A 119 -8.94 -6.54 13.45
N GLN A 120 -10.15 -6.09 13.18
CA GLN A 120 -11.35 -6.65 13.76
C GLN A 120 -11.53 -8.10 13.33
N ARG A 121 -11.37 -8.39 12.04
CA ARG A 121 -11.46 -9.76 11.52
C ARG A 121 -10.43 -10.67 12.16
N LYS A 122 -9.21 -10.19 12.35
CA LYS A 122 -8.15 -10.96 13.00
C LYS A 122 -8.52 -11.29 14.45
N LYS A 123 -9.04 -10.33 15.18
CA LYS A 123 -9.49 -10.53 16.56
C LYS A 123 -10.58 -11.58 16.62
N GLU A 124 -11.56 -11.51 15.74
CA GLU A 124 -12.66 -12.47 15.67
C GLU A 124 -12.17 -13.87 15.35
N ALA A 125 -11.24 -13.99 14.40
CA ALA A 125 -10.66 -15.28 14.04
C ALA A 125 -9.89 -15.89 15.21
N ASP A 126 -9.08 -15.08 15.90
CA ASP A 126 -8.33 -15.54 17.07
C ASP A 126 -9.25 -15.95 18.21
N ALA A 127 -10.32 -15.20 18.46
CA ALA A 127 -11.31 -15.52 19.47
C ALA A 127 -12.04 -16.82 19.11
N HIS A 128 -12.39 -17.01 17.84
CA HIS A 128 -13.02 -18.24 17.37
C HIS A 128 -12.10 -19.44 17.58
N LYS A 129 -10.83 -19.31 17.26
CA LYS A 129 -9.84 -20.39 17.48
C LYS A 129 -9.76 -20.78 18.93
N LYS A 130 -9.75 -19.80 19.84
CA LYS A 130 -9.76 -20.06 21.28
C LYS A 130 -11.01 -20.79 21.71
N ASN A 131 -12.17 -20.35 21.26
CA ASN A 131 -13.44 -20.96 21.61
C ASN A 131 -13.52 -22.42 21.14
N VAL A 132 -13.08 -22.69 19.93
CA VAL A 132 -13.04 -24.05 19.39
C VAL A 132 -12.09 -24.91 20.21
N ARG A 133 -10.92 -24.38 20.59
CA ARG A 133 -9.91 -25.11 21.35
C ARG A 133 -10.38 -25.48 22.75
N PHE A 134 -11.03 -24.55 23.46
CA PHE A 134 -11.45 -24.79 24.85
C PHE A 134 -12.88 -25.28 24.96
N GLY A 135 -13.74 -24.98 24.03
CA GLY A 135 -15.14 -25.43 24.00
C GLY A 135 -15.28 -26.93 23.91
N LYS A 136 -14.34 -27.62 23.30
CA LYS A 136 -14.34 -29.04 23.15
C LYS A 136 -14.14 -29.80 24.47
N LYS A 137 -13.76 -29.09 25.50
CA LYS A 137 -13.54 -29.70 26.83
C LYS A 137 -14.83 -29.96 27.60
N LYS A 138 -15.91 -29.47 27.06
CA LYS A 138 -17.21 -29.74 27.61
C LYS A 138 -17.63 -31.20 27.26
#